data_77b7124bedcf671781984a370687b1f1
#
_entry.id   77b7124bedcf671781984a370687b1f1
#
_cell.length_a   1.000
_cell.length_b   1.000
_cell.length_c   1.000
_cell.angle_alpha   90.00
_cell.angle_beta   90.00
_cell.angle_gamma   90.00
#
_symmetry.space_group_name_H-M   'P 1'
#
loop_
_entity.id
_entity.type
_entity.pdbx_description
1 polymer ?
#
loop_
_entity_poly.entity_id
_entity_poly.type
_entity_poly.pdbx_seq_one_letter_code
_entity_poly.pdbx_strand_id
1 'polypeptide(L)'
;MSAPGTDFREGYVEADGFRVRYMEAGQGAPLVHLHGAGGLRLTPAHDLLARRFRVVAFEMPGFGLSAENTKTRSMSELASTMARAAQALALDTFNLMGTSFGGKTALWLAAQAPERVSALILEAPAAIRPEGTEPPSGTPEEMARRLYAHPERQPALPAVDPAVRAKTQALVKRLRGPGRDADLEERLRALPTPTLVLFGTLDSVIPPSMGRIYKDLIPGCHLVFVYDAGHAIGAERPEAFVEVVGDFVERHEAFVISRAETVIHP
;
A
#
# COMPACT_ATOMS: atom_id res chain seq x y z
N MET A 1 -12.38 -22.05 4.72
CA MET A 1 -11.64 -21.27 3.70
C MET A 1 -10.15 -21.46 3.93
N SER A 2 -9.34 -21.65 2.87
CA SER A 2 -7.89 -21.72 2.97
C SER A 2 -7.32 -20.39 3.51
N ALA A 3 -6.11 -20.45 4.10
CA ALA A 3 -5.43 -19.22 4.53
C ALA A 3 -5.14 -18.34 3.31
N PRO A 4 -5.20 -16.99 3.44
CA PRO A 4 -4.87 -16.09 2.35
C PRO A 4 -3.44 -16.32 1.84
N GLY A 5 -3.26 -16.21 0.51
CA GLY A 5 -1.95 -16.34 -0.13
C GLY A 5 -1.48 -17.77 -0.38
N THR A 6 -2.32 -18.79 -0.22
CA THR A 6 -1.94 -20.21 -0.42
C THR A 6 -1.41 -20.46 -1.83
N ASP A 7 -1.94 -19.76 -2.84
CA ASP A 7 -1.54 -19.94 -4.25
C ASP A 7 -0.35 -19.05 -4.65
N PHE A 8 0.11 -18.18 -3.74
CA PHE A 8 1.25 -17.31 -3.99
C PHE A 8 2.58 -18.08 -3.88
N ARG A 9 3.44 -17.88 -4.86
CA ARG A 9 4.79 -18.43 -4.89
C ARG A 9 5.79 -17.40 -4.36
N GLU A 10 6.69 -17.86 -3.54
CA GLU A 10 7.80 -17.05 -3.03
C GLU A 10 8.91 -16.95 -4.07
N GLY A 11 9.48 -15.73 -4.20
CA GLY A 11 10.67 -15.47 -4.98
C GLY A 11 11.55 -14.40 -4.34
N TYR A 12 12.74 -14.23 -4.89
CA TYR A 12 13.70 -13.21 -4.47
C TYR A 12 14.28 -12.52 -5.68
N VAL A 13 14.59 -11.24 -5.54
CA VAL A 13 15.23 -10.42 -6.57
C VAL A 13 16.28 -9.51 -5.94
N GLU A 14 17.36 -9.24 -6.67
CA GLU A 14 18.39 -8.32 -6.23
C GLU A 14 18.10 -6.90 -6.74
N ALA A 15 18.10 -5.93 -5.82
CA ALA A 15 17.94 -4.52 -6.14
C ALA A 15 18.77 -3.66 -5.16
N ASP A 16 19.63 -2.80 -5.66
CA ASP A 16 20.47 -1.88 -4.87
C ASP A 16 21.31 -2.58 -3.78
N GLY A 17 21.71 -3.83 -4.04
CA GLY A 17 22.43 -4.65 -3.08
C GLY A 17 21.57 -5.17 -1.93
N PHE A 18 20.25 -5.20 -2.12
CA PHE A 18 19.32 -5.90 -1.25
C PHE A 18 18.76 -7.13 -1.95
N ARG A 19 18.73 -8.25 -1.26
CA ARG A 19 17.93 -9.42 -1.64
C ARG A 19 16.51 -9.19 -1.16
N VAL A 20 15.62 -8.85 -2.08
CA VAL A 20 14.22 -8.47 -1.84
C VAL A 20 13.32 -9.68 -2.07
N ARG A 21 12.58 -10.07 -1.05
CA ARG A 21 11.58 -11.13 -1.14
C ARG A 21 10.32 -10.59 -1.81
N TYR A 22 9.64 -11.44 -2.57
CA TYR A 22 8.29 -11.17 -3.07
C TYR A 22 7.44 -12.43 -3.08
N MET A 23 6.13 -12.22 -3.09
CA MET A 23 5.12 -13.25 -3.28
C MET A 23 4.37 -12.94 -4.57
N GLU A 24 4.16 -13.94 -5.42
CA GLU A 24 3.55 -13.76 -6.73
C GLU A 24 2.47 -14.79 -7.01
N ALA A 25 1.33 -14.34 -7.54
CA ALA A 25 0.26 -15.20 -8.05
C ALA A 25 -0.51 -14.51 -9.18
N GLY A 26 -1.26 -15.31 -9.93
CA GLY A 26 -2.11 -14.84 -11.03
C GLY A 26 -1.36 -14.61 -12.34
N GLN A 27 -2.09 -14.09 -13.31
CA GLN A 27 -1.62 -13.81 -14.68
C GLN A 27 -2.28 -12.53 -15.19
N GLY A 28 -1.81 -11.97 -16.32
CA GLY A 28 -2.35 -10.77 -16.93
C GLY A 28 -1.57 -9.51 -16.60
N ALA A 29 -2.25 -8.37 -16.54
CA ALA A 29 -1.62 -7.08 -16.26
C ALA A 29 -0.93 -7.09 -14.88
N PRO A 30 0.33 -6.61 -14.78
CA PRO A 30 1.05 -6.61 -13.51
C PRO A 30 0.42 -5.63 -12.51
N LEU A 31 0.24 -6.10 -11.27
CA LEU A 31 -0.15 -5.31 -10.11
C LEU A 31 0.90 -5.49 -9.00
N VAL A 32 1.74 -4.50 -8.84
CA VAL A 32 2.78 -4.46 -7.80
C VAL A 32 2.19 -3.93 -6.50
N HIS A 33 2.40 -4.63 -5.39
CA HIS A 33 1.97 -4.19 -4.06
C HIS A 33 3.15 -3.90 -3.14
N LEU A 34 3.11 -2.74 -2.48
CA LEU A 34 4.00 -2.29 -1.41
C LEU A 34 3.23 -2.23 -0.09
N HIS A 35 3.66 -3.04 0.88
CA HIS A 35 2.97 -3.27 2.14
C HIS A 35 3.10 -2.12 3.16
N GLY A 36 2.26 -2.11 4.18
CA GLY A 36 2.32 -1.18 5.31
C GLY A 36 3.49 -1.44 6.28
N ALA A 37 3.59 -0.62 7.32
CA ALA A 37 4.67 -0.69 8.33
C ALA A 37 4.74 -2.02 9.11
N GLY A 38 3.69 -2.84 9.06
CA GLY A 38 3.65 -4.17 9.69
C GLY A 38 4.36 -5.28 8.91
N GLY A 39 4.94 -5.01 7.73
CA GLY A 39 5.52 -6.00 6.83
C GLY A 39 4.51 -6.59 5.85
N LEU A 40 4.99 -7.47 4.96
CA LEU A 40 4.15 -8.12 3.96
C LEU A 40 3.19 -9.10 4.63
N ARG A 41 1.91 -8.87 4.36
CA ARG A 41 0.84 -9.77 4.75
C ARG A 41 -0.16 -9.86 3.62
N LEU A 42 -0.33 -11.07 3.09
CA LEU A 42 -1.36 -11.33 2.10
C LEU A 42 -2.73 -11.39 2.79
N THR A 43 -3.72 -10.82 2.14
CA THR A 43 -5.12 -10.76 2.61
C THR A 43 -6.02 -11.45 1.59
N PRO A 44 -7.29 -11.75 1.92
CA PRO A 44 -8.22 -12.31 0.94
C PRO A 44 -8.35 -11.47 -0.35
N ALA A 45 -8.15 -10.14 -0.26
CA ALA A 45 -8.15 -9.28 -1.44
C ALA A 45 -7.02 -9.62 -2.42
N HIS A 46 -5.85 -10.05 -1.93
CA HIS A 46 -4.74 -10.47 -2.82
C HIS A 46 -5.13 -11.72 -3.63
N ASP A 47 -5.77 -12.71 -2.99
CA ASP A 47 -6.23 -13.92 -3.67
C ASP A 47 -7.28 -13.60 -4.74
N LEU A 48 -8.20 -12.68 -4.45
CA LEU A 48 -9.21 -12.24 -5.40
C LEU A 48 -8.61 -11.43 -6.55
N LEU A 49 -7.67 -10.53 -6.28
CA LEU A 49 -6.93 -9.77 -7.31
C LEU A 49 -6.11 -10.70 -8.21
N ALA A 50 -5.50 -11.74 -7.65
CA ALA A 50 -4.72 -12.71 -8.41
C ALA A 50 -5.54 -13.53 -9.43
N ARG A 51 -6.87 -13.54 -9.32
CA ARG A 51 -7.76 -14.12 -10.34
C ARG A 51 -7.86 -13.27 -11.62
N ARG A 52 -7.49 -11.99 -11.54
CA ARG A 52 -7.62 -10.98 -12.62
C ARG A 52 -6.28 -10.44 -13.09
N PHE A 53 -5.28 -10.38 -12.20
CA PHE A 53 -4.00 -9.72 -12.41
C PHE A 53 -2.83 -10.63 -12.04
N ARG A 54 -1.65 -10.35 -12.60
CA ARG A 54 -0.39 -10.85 -12.08
C ARG A 54 -0.01 -10.01 -10.84
N VAL A 55 -0.34 -10.47 -9.66
CA VAL A 55 -0.05 -9.78 -8.40
C VAL A 55 1.37 -10.10 -7.94
N VAL A 56 2.21 -9.07 -7.76
CA VAL A 56 3.56 -9.17 -7.20
C VAL A 56 3.62 -8.33 -5.93
N ALA A 57 3.56 -8.98 -4.78
CA ALA A 57 3.61 -8.35 -3.48
C ALA A 57 5.04 -8.40 -2.93
N PHE A 58 5.74 -7.27 -2.93
CA PHE A 58 7.10 -7.17 -2.41
C PHE A 58 7.12 -7.09 -0.89
N GLU A 59 8.07 -7.79 -0.28
CA GLU A 59 8.48 -7.53 1.09
C GLU A 59 9.68 -6.59 1.07
N MET A 60 9.41 -5.29 1.34
CA MET A 60 10.41 -4.23 1.18
C MET A 60 11.67 -4.48 2.00
N PRO A 61 12.86 -4.02 1.57
CA PRO A 61 14.11 -4.18 2.31
C PRO A 61 14.01 -3.70 3.76
N GLY A 62 14.46 -4.53 4.69
CA GLY A 62 14.39 -4.29 6.13
C GLY A 62 13.14 -4.85 6.82
N PHE A 63 12.25 -5.48 6.05
CA PHE A 63 11.07 -6.17 6.60
C PHE A 63 11.20 -7.69 6.44
N GLY A 64 10.59 -8.42 7.37
CA GLY A 64 10.45 -9.88 7.33
C GLY A 64 11.74 -10.63 6.97
N LEU A 65 11.66 -11.39 5.88
CA LEU A 65 12.76 -12.20 5.34
C LEU A 65 13.61 -11.47 4.28
N SER A 66 13.23 -10.27 3.86
CA SER A 66 14.07 -9.44 3.02
C SER A 66 15.32 -8.97 3.76
N ALA A 67 16.37 -8.64 3.00
CA ALA A 67 17.65 -8.20 3.55
C ALA A 67 17.50 -7.00 4.49
N GLU A 68 18.33 -6.96 5.53
CA GLU A 68 18.36 -5.82 6.46
C GLU A 68 18.68 -4.51 5.72
N ASN A 69 17.94 -3.46 6.06
CA ASN A 69 18.10 -2.15 5.43
C ASN A 69 18.69 -1.14 6.41
N THR A 70 20.00 -1.00 6.38
CA THR A 70 20.75 0.01 7.14
C THR A 70 21.17 1.21 6.29
N LYS A 71 21.01 1.13 4.96
CA LYS A 71 21.55 2.09 3.99
C LYS A 71 20.55 3.19 3.64
N THR A 72 19.29 2.84 3.38
CA THR A 72 18.26 3.77 2.90
C THR A 72 18.00 4.90 3.90
N ARG A 73 18.01 6.13 3.44
CA ARG A 73 17.89 7.35 4.27
C ARG A 73 16.55 8.05 4.11
N SER A 74 15.84 7.82 3.00
CA SER A 74 14.59 8.49 2.68
C SER A 74 13.57 7.54 2.04
N MET A 75 12.31 7.95 2.02
CA MET A 75 11.26 7.24 1.29
C MET A 75 11.49 7.28 -0.22
N SER A 76 12.06 8.37 -0.72
CA SER A 76 12.48 8.53 -2.11
C SER A 76 13.50 7.47 -2.54
N GLU A 77 14.53 7.21 -1.70
CA GLU A 77 15.50 6.14 -1.95
C GLU A 77 14.87 4.74 -1.90
N LEU A 78 13.97 4.50 -0.92
CA LEU A 78 13.25 3.22 -0.85
C LEU A 78 12.40 2.99 -2.11
N ALA A 79 11.71 4.03 -2.57
CA ALA A 79 10.92 3.98 -3.81
C ALA A 79 11.79 3.65 -5.03
N SER A 80 12.98 4.27 -5.15
CA SER A 80 13.93 3.95 -6.22
C SER A 80 14.39 2.49 -6.17
N THR A 81 14.66 1.96 -4.98
CA THR A 81 15.01 0.54 -4.80
C THR A 81 13.85 -0.37 -5.24
N MET A 82 12.61 -0.04 -4.89
CA MET A 82 11.45 -0.83 -5.30
C MET A 82 11.19 -0.76 -6.81
N ALA A 83 11.44 0.39 -7.44
CA ALA A 83 11.38 0.51 -8.91
C ALA A 83 12.41 -0.40 -9.60
N ARG A 84 13.64 -0.51 -9.05
CA ARG A 84 14.66 -1.44 -9.55
C ARG A 84 14.31 -2.89 -9.29
N ALA A 85 13.69 -3.21 -8.14
CA ALA A 85 13.20 -4.56 -7.87
C ALA A 85 12.13 -4.99 -8.88
N ALA A 86 11.19 -4.10 -9.23
CA ALA A 86 10.22 -4.36 -10.28
C ALA A 86 10.89 -4.54 -11.65
N GLN A 87 11.87 -3.72 -11.98
CA GLN A 87 12.64 -3.84 -13.24
C GLN A 87 13.39 -5.18 -13.33
N ALA A 88 13.98 -5.64 -12.23
CA ALA A 88 14.68 -6.93 -12.21
C ALA A 88 13.75 -8.15 -12.41
N LEU A 89 12.42 -7.96 -12.23
CA LEU A 89 11.38 -8.93 -12.59
C LEU A 89 10.81 -8.70 -14.00
N ALA A 90 11.46 -7.87 -14.83
CA ALA A 90 11.01 -7.47 -16.16
C ALA A 90 9.60 -6.82 -16.15
N LEU A 91 9.27 -6.09 -15.07
CA LEU A 91 8.06 -5.28 -14.96
C LEU A 91 8.38 -3.86 -15.44
N ASP A 92 8.32 -3.62 -16.75
CA ASP A 92 8.63 -2.31 -17.34
C ASP A 92 7.53 -1.30 -17.01
N THR A 93 6.27 -1.69 -17.17
CA THR A 93 5.09 -0.93 -16.76
C THR A 93 4.17 -1.80 -15.91
N PHE A 94 3.55 -1.22 -14.89
CA PHE A 94 2.70 -1.93 -13.94
C PHE A 94 1.69 -1.01 -13.26
N ASN A 95 0.63 -1.60 -12.74
CA ASN A 95 -0.25 -0.94 -11.78
C ASN A 95 0.41 -1.03 -10.40
N LEU A 96 0.39 0.05 -9.65
CA LEU A 96 1.08 0.15 -8.36
C LEU A 96 0.08 0.33 -7.23
N MET A 97 0.05 -0.61 -6.29
CA MET A 97 -0.75 -0.54 -5.08
C MET A 97 0.16 -0.32 -3.86
N GLY A 98 -0.18 0.64 -3.02
CA GLY A 98 0.55 0.90 -1.78
C GLY A 98 -0.37 1.05 -0.58
N THR A 99 -0.10 0.30 0.49
CA THR A 99 -0.88 0.36 1.74
C THR A 99 -0.11 1.14 2.79
N SER A 100 -0.73 2.17 3.41
CA SER A 100 -0.18 2.89 4.56
C SER A 100 1.26 3.42 4.33
N PHE A 101 2.28 2.88 5.00
CA PHE A 101 3.69 3.17 4.78
C PHE A 101 4.12 2.87 3.32
N GLY A 102 3.68 1.74 2.78
CA GLY A 102 3.87 1.41 1.36
C GLY A 102 3.15 2.38 0.42
N GLY A 103 2.06 3.00 0.87
CA GLY A 103 1.39 4.08 0.14
C GLY A 103 2.28 5.31 -0.04
N LYS A 104 3.07 5.70 1.00
CA LYS A 104 4.07 6.76 0.85
C LYS A 104 5.19 6.37 -0.11
N THR A 105 5.65 5.11 -0.05
CA THR A 105 6.65 4.59 -0.99
C THR A 105 6.12 4.59 -2.42
N ALA A 106 4.87 4.17 -2.63
CA ALA A 106 4.21 4.15 -3.93
C ALA A 106 4.03 5.55 -4.54
N LEU A 107 3.67 6.55 -3.72
CA LEU A 107 3.59 7.94 -4.15
C LEU A 107 4.95 8.47 -4.65
N TRP A 108 6.03 8.19 -3.91
CA TRP A 108 7.38 8.55 -4.34
C TRP A 108 7.78 7.82 -5.62
N LEU A 109 7.47 6.53 -5.77
CA LEU A 109 7.78 5.77 -6.97
C LEU A 109 7.04 6.33 -8.19
N ALA A 110 5.73 6.58 -8.06
CA ALA A 110 4.94 7.17 -9.14
C ALA A 110 5.42 8.59 -9.51
N ALA A 111 5.84 9.38 -8.52
CA ALA A 111 6.38 10.73 -8.76
C ALA A 111 7.77 10.74 -9.42
N GLN A 112 8.56 9.67 -9.24
CA GLN A 112 9.91 9.53 -9.83
C GLN A 112 9.91 8.87 -11.21
N ALA A 113 8.96 7.99 -11.48
CA ALA A 113 8.88 7.20 -12.70
C ALA A 113 7.41 7.05 -13.16
N PRO A 114 6.71 8.17 -13.43
CA PRO A 114 5.29 8.13 -13.78
C PRO A 114 5.01 7.32 -15.05
N GLU A 115 5.95 7.26 -15.98
CA GLU A 115 5.87 6.48 -17.22
C GLU A 115 5.82 4.96 -16.98
N ARG A 116 6.22 4.51 -15.80
CA ARG A 116 6.20 3.09 -15.42
C ARG A 116 4.94 2.69 -14.66
N VAL A 117 4.18 3.65 -14.15
CA VAL A 117 2.99 3.40 -13.32
C VAL A 117 1.73 3.69 -14.13
N SER A 118 1.07 2.63 -14.62
CA SER A 118 -0.16 2.74 -15.42
C SER A 118 -1.34 3.26 -14.60
N ALA A 119 -1.45 2.82 -13.34
CA ALA A 119 -2.42 3.31 -12.36
C ALA A 119 -1.84 3.21 -10.96
N LEU A 120 -2.17 4.18 -10.09
CA LEU A 120 -1.74 4.23 -8.70
C LEU A 120 -2.93 3.99 -7.77
N ILE A 121 -2.83 2.98 -6.92
CA ILE A 121 -3.85 2.61 -5.93
C ILE A 121 -3.26 2.80 -4.52
N LEU A 122 -3.93 3.57 -3.70
CA LEU A 122 -3.49 3.93 -2.35
C LEU A 122 -4.52 3.51 -1.32
N GLU A 123 -4.21 2.49 -0.54
CA GLU A 123 -5.01 2.05 0.60
C GLU A 123 -4.51 2.76 1.86
N ALA A 124 -5.32 3.70 2.38
CA ALA A 124 -5.05 4.48 3.59
C ALA A 124 -3.57 4.98 3.68
N PRO A 125 -3.08 5.75 2.69
CA PRO A 125 -1.68 6.10 2.58
C PRO A 125 -1.19 6.98 3.73
N ALA A 126 -0.04 6.63 4.34
CA ALA A 126 0.58 7.35 5.46
C ALA A 126 1.62 8.40 4.99
N ALA A 127 1.30 9.18 3.96
CA ALA A 127 2.25 10.10 3.34
C ALA A 127 2.10 11.54 3.85
N ILE A 128 0.88 12.03 3.97
CA ILE A 128 0.59 13.43 4.29
C ILE A 128 -0.26 13.48 5.56
N ARG A 129 0.18 14.31 6.51
CA ARG A 129 -0.57 14.60 7.74
C ARG A 129 -0.77 16.10 7.87
N PRO A 130 -1.96 16.55 8.30
CA PRO A 130 -2.17 17.96 8.64
C PRO A 130 -1.19 18.43 9.72
N GLU A 131 -0.86 19.71 9.70
CA GLU A 131 -0.05 20.32 10.75
C GLU A 131 -0.72 20.14 12.11
N GLY A 132 0.09 19.90 13.14
CA GLY A 132 -0.38 19.70 14.52
C GLY A 132 -0.97 18.30 14.78
N THR A 133 -0.99 17.40 13.79
CA THR A 133 -1.41 16.00 14.02
C THR A 133 -0.21 15.11 14.34
N GLU A 134 -0.31 14.39 15.46
CA GLU A 134 0.70 13.40 15.83
C GLU A 134 0.49 12.07 15.06
N PRO A 135 1.58 11.35 14.76
CA PRO A 135 1.45 10.01 14.22
C PRO A 135 0.76 9.09 15.23
N PRO A 136 -0.01 8.10 14.77
CA PRO A 136 -0.64 7.15 15.66
C PRO A 136 0.43 6.48 16.54
N SER A 137 0.14 6.42 17.86
CA SER A 137 1.00 5.85 18.88
C SER A 137 0.23 4.86 19.73
N GLY A 138 0.94 3.95 20.40
CA GLY A 138 0.38 2.92 21.26
C GLY A 138 1.29 1.71 21.34
N THR A 139 0.91 0.75 22.17
CA THR A 139 1.58 -0.56 22.22
C THR A 139 1.38 -1.29 20.87
N PRO A 140 2.23 -2.28 20.55
CA PRO A 140 2.04 -3.10 19.35
C PRO A 140 0.65 -3.76 19.29
N GLU A 141 0.12 -4.18 20.44
CA GLU A 141 -1.19 -4.81 20.56
C GLU A 141 -2.33 -3.81 20.30
N GLU A 142 -2.23 -2.60 20.83
CA GLU A 142 -3.18 -1.52 20.57
C GLU A 142 -3.16 -1.12 19.10
N MET A 143 -1.97 -0.98 18.51
CA MET A 143 -1.84 -0.66 17.09
C MET A 143 -2.39 -1.77 16.19
N ALA A 144 -2.17 -3.05 16.55
CA ALA A 144 -2.74 -4.17 15.83
C ALA A 144 -4.27 -4.19 15.86
N ARG A 145 -4.88 -3.83 16.99
CA ARG A 145 -6.34 -3.70 17.10
C ARG A 145 -6.89 -2.55 16.27
N ARG A 146 -6.19 -1.43 16.21
CA ARG A 146 -6.59 -0.25 15.40
C ARG A 146 -6.56 -0.49 13.89
N LEU A 147 -5.87 -1.54 13.42
CA LEU A 147 -5.87 -1.87 11.99
C LEU A 147 -7.26 -2.27 11.46
N TYR A 148 -8.14 -2.73 12.34
CA TYR A 148 -9.43 -3.28 11.97
C TYR A 148 -10.57 -2.52 12.64
N ALA A 149 -11.68 -2.37 11.92
CA ALA A 149 -12.95 -1.93 12.50
C ALA A 149 -13.53 -3.01 13.42
N HIS A 150 -13.32 -4.27 13.04
CA HIS A 150 -13.84 -5.46 13.72
C HIS A 150 -12.72 -6.45 14.02
N PRO A 151 -11.81 -6.15 14.97
CA PRO A 151 -10.66 -7.02 15.26
C PRO A 151 -11.07 -8.42 15.72
N GLU A 152 -12.23 -8.57 16.34
CA GLU A 152 -12.78 -9.86 16.78
C GLU A 152 -13.15 -10.81 15.61
N ARG A 153 -13.30 -10.27 14.41
CA ARG A 153 -13.60 -11.05 13.18
C ARG A 153 -12.34 -11.46 12.43
N GLN A 154 -11.20 -10.95 12.85
CA GLN A 154 -9.93 -11.17 12.16
C GLN A 154 -9.14 -12.31 12.81
N PRO A 155 -8.39 -13.11 12.03
CA PRO A 155 -7.51 -14.10 12.61
C PRO A 155 -6.44 -13.42 13.49
N ALA A 156 -6.05 -14.09 14.57
CA ALA A 156 -4.98 -13.60 15.41
C ALA A 156 -3.71 -13.37 14.60
N LEU A 157 -3.08 -12.20 14.79
CA LEU A 157 -1.84 -11.90 14.12
C LEU A 157 -0.73 -12.81 14.64
N PRO A 158 0.07 -13.43 13.77
CA PRO A 158 1.19 -14.24 14.22
C PRO A 158 2.16 -13.39 15.06
N ALA A 159 2.71 -14.01 16.09
CA ALA A 159 3.74 -13.35 16.89
C ALA A 159 4.95 -13.03 16.01
N VAL A 160 5.38 -11.78 16.06
CA VAL A 160 6.60 -11.33 15.35
C VAL A 160 7.77 -11.40 16.34
N ASP A 161 8.87 -11.99 15.90
CA ASP A 161 10.12 -12.01 16.68
C ASP A 161 10.46 -10.58 17.15
N PRO A 162 10.72 -10.37 18.45
CA PRO A 162 11.05 -9.05 19.00
C PRO A 162 12.22 -8.36 18.30
N ALA A 163 13.24 -9.11 17.83
CA ALA A 163 14.37 -8.56 17.11
C ALA A 163 13.96 -8.06 15.71
N VAL A 164 13.14 -8.84 15.00
CA VAL A 164 12.56 -8.42 13.69
C VAL A 164 11.68 -7.18 13.87
N ARG A 165 10.87 -7.15 14.92
CA ARG A 165 10.04 -5.99 15.24
C ARG A 165 10.88 -4.75 15.53
N ALA A 166 11.92 -4.85 16.36
CA ALA A 166 12.80 -3.72 16.68
C ALA A 166 13.51 -3.18 15.43
N LYS A 167 14.03 -4.05 14.58
CA LYS A 167 14.65 -3.72 13.30
C LYS A 167 13.69 -2.94 12.40
N THR A 168 12.49 -3.45 12.23
CA THR A 168 11.44 -2.83 11.41
C THR A 168 11.02 -1.46 11.96
N GLN A 169 10.81 -1.34 13.27
CA GLN A 169 10.46 -0.07 13.91
C GLN A 169 11.55 0.99 13.73
N ALA A 170 12.82 0.61 13.87
CA ALA A 170 13.97 1.50 13.65
C ALA A 170 14.01 2.02 12.21
N LEU A 171 13.75 1.14 11.22
CA LEU A 171 13.66 1.49 9.81
C LEU A 171 12.49 2.45 9.56
N VAL A 172 11.29 2.12 9.99
CA VAL A 172 10.09 2.95 9.79
C VAL A 172 10.28 4.32 10.43
N LYS A 173 10.85 4.40 11.64
CA LYS A 173 11.16 5.67 12.31
C LYS A 173 12.15 6.51 11.50
N ARG A 174 13.20 5.89 10.94
CA ARG A 174 14.22 6.56 10.12
C ARG A 174 13.64 7.12 8.82
N LEU A 175 12.75 6.37 8.15
CA LEU A 175 12.21 6.72 6.84
C LEU A 175 10.92 7.54 6.88
N ARG A 176 10.23 7.62 8.01
CA ARG A 176 8.93 8.29 8.12
C ARG A 176 8.95 9.72 7.58
N GLY A 177 10.02 10.48 7.87
CA GLY A 177 10.15 11.86 7.48
C GLY A 177 9.11 12.81 8.11
N PRO A 178 8.99 14.03 7.58
CA PRO A 178 8.00 15.00 8.05
C PRO A 178 6.57 14.58 7.71
N GLY A 179 5.61 15.17 8.43
CA GLY A 179 4.17 14.98 8.14
C GLY A 179 3.74 15.64 6.82
N ARG A 180 4.39 16.75 6.47
CA ARG A 180 4.28 17.44 5.16
C ARG A 180 5.64 17.37 4.48
N ASP A 181 5.67 16.93 3.24
CA ASP A 181 6.86 16.79 2.42
C ASP A 181 6.65 17.63 1.16
N ALA A 182 7.21 18.84 1.18
CA ALA A 182 6.96 19.84 0.14
C ALA A 182 7.42 19.38 -1.25
N ASP A 183 8.55 18.66 -1.34
CA ASP A 183 9.04 18.10 -2.62
C ASP A 183 8.08 17.04 -3.15
N LEU A 184 7.62 16.12 -2.30
CA LEU A 184 6.61 15.15 -2.71
C LEU A 184 5.32 15.84 -3.15
N GLU A 185 4.81 16.79 -2.35
CA GLU A 185 3.55 17.46 -2.65
C GLU A 185 3.60 18.26 -3.95
N GLU A 186 4.74 18.91 -4.26
CA GLU A 186 4.92 19.61 -5.53
C GLU A 186 4.85 18.63 -6.72
N ARG A 187 5.53 17.49 -6.61
CA ARG A 187 5.50 16.46 -7.64
C ARG A 187 4.11 15.85 -7.83
N LEU A 188 3.36 15.66 -6.74
CA LEU A 188 2.01 15.12 -6.78
C LEU A 188 1.02 16.05 -7.47
N ARG A 189 1.20 17.39 -7.40
CA ARG A 189 0.38 18.37 -8.15
C ARG A 189 0.54 18.25 -9.66
N ALA A 190 1.63 17.68 -10.11
CA ALA A 190 1.93 17.46 -11.53
C ALA A 190 1.85 15.96 -11.94
N LEU A 191 1.39 15.08 -11.04
CA LEU A 191 1.36 13.64 -11.30
C LEU A 191 0.32 13.31 -12.38
N PRO A 192 0.75 12.77 -13.55
CA PRO A 192 -0.17 12.41 -14.62
C PRO A 192 -0.84 11.06 -14.42
N THR A 193 -0.33 10.23 -13.51
CA THR A 193 -0.79 8.86 -13.29
C THR A 193 -2.21 8.85 -12.71
N PRO A 194 -3.18 8.17 -13.32
CA PRO A 194 -4.50 7.95 -12.76
C PRO A 194 -4.38 7.38 -11.33
N THR A 195 -5.03 8.03 -10.37
CA THR A 195 -4.85 7.70 -8.94
C THR A 195 -6.18 7.40 -8.27
N LEU A 196 -6.24 6.29 -7.55
CA LEU A 196 -7.34 5.88 -6.68
C LEU A 196 -6.86 5.86 -5.23
N VAL A 197 -7.57 6.57 -4.36
CA VAL A 197 -7.32 6.58 -2.91
C VAL A 197 -8.52 5.95 -2.20
N LEU A 198 -8.26 4.95 -1.36
CA LEU A 198 -9.29 4.28 -0.57
C LEU A 198 -9.04 4.47 0.93
N PHE A 199 -10.12 4.73 1.66
CA PHE A 199 -10.13 4.72 3.12
C PHE A 199 -11.31 3.91 3.64
N GLY A 200 -11.10 3.17 4.73
CA GLY A 200 -12.20 2.60 5.49
C GLY A 200 -12.90 3.69 6.32
N THR A 201 -14.23 3.66 6.39
CA THR A 201 -15.00 4.68 7.15
C THR A 201 -14.71 4.67 8.65
N LEU A 202 -14.18 3.58 9.17
CA LEU A 202 -13.84 3.36 10.59
C LEU A 202 -12.32 3.28 10.83
N ASP A 203 -11.50 3.81 9.89
CA ASP A 203 -10.04 3.83 10.06
C ASP A 203 -9.66 4.67 11.29
N SER A 204 -9.13 4.00 12.31
CA SER A 204 -8.65 4.61 13.55
C SER A 204 -7.12 4.78 13.62
N VAL A 205 -6.41 4.41 12.53
CA VAL A 205 -4.97 4.63 12.36
C VAL A 205 -4.70 5.93 11.62
N ILE A 206 -5.38 6.11 10.48
CA ILE A 206 -5.31 7.34 9.67
C ILE A 206 -6.75 7.81 9.41
N PRO A 207 -7.14 8.97 9.95
CA PRO A 207 -8.51 9.45 9.79
C PRO A 207 -8.92 9.52 8.32
N PRO A 208 -10.11 9.00 7.94
CA PRO A 208 -10.58 8.97 6.55
C PRO A 208 -10.65 10.37 5.91
N SER A 209 -10.86 11.41 6.71
CA SER A 209 -10.85 12.81 6.27
C SER A 209 -9.55 13.24 5.59
N MET A 210 -8.43 12.55 5.89
CA MET A 210 -7.15 12.77 5.21
C MET A 210 -7.19 12.42 3.72
N GLY A 211 -8.11 11.58 3.29
CA GLY A 211 -8.30 11.25 1.88
C GLY A 211 -8.56 12.47 1.00
N ARG A 212 -9.22 13.50 1.56
CA ARG A 212 -9.49 14.75 0.84
C ARG A 212 -8.21 15.50 0.45
N ILE A 213 -7.16 15.41 1.26
CA ILE A 213 -5.86 16.05 0.97
C ILE A 213 -5.27 15.47 -0.34
N TYR A 214 -5.34 14.17 -0.52
CA TYR A 214 -4.89 13.53 -1.76
C TYR A 214 -5.77 13.88 -2.94
N LYS A 215 -7.09 13.91 -2.73
CA LYS A 215 -8.08 14.29 -3.76
C LYS A 215 -7.84 15.71 -4.26
N ASP A 216 -7.51 16.64 -3.36
CA ASP A 216 -7.29 18.05 -3.70
C ASP A 216 -5.89 18.28 -4.32
N LEU A 217 -4.93 17.42 -3.97
CA LEU A 217 -3.53 17.56 -4.37
C LEU A 217 -3.21 16.93 -5.71
N ILE A 218 -3.77 15.73 -5.98
CA ILE A 218 -3.42 14.93 -7.15
C ILE A 218 -4.46 15.14 -8.25
N PRO A 219 -4.08 15.63 -9.44
CA PRO A 219 -5.00 15.79 -10.57
C PRO A 219 -5.67 14.47 -10.94
N GLY A 220 -6.97 14.50 -11.19
CA GLY A 220 -7.72 13.30 -11.59
C GLY A 220 -7.83 12.20 -10.52
N CYS A 221 -7.45 12.50 -9.27
CA CYS A 221 -7.56 11.53 -8.17
C CYS A 221 -9.02 11.16 -7.88
N HIS A 222 -9.29 9.87 -7.77
CA HIS A 222 -10.54 9.32 -7.24
C HIS A 222 -10.38 9.01 -5.76
N LEU A 223 -11.35 9.43 -4.95
CA LEU A 223 -11.41 9.12 -3.51
C LEU A 223 -12.63 8.26 -3.23
N VAL A 224 -12.41 7.12 -2.59
CA VAL A 224 -13.47 6.16 -2.25
C VAL A 224 -13.40 5.84 -0.77
N PHE A 225 -14.54 5.86 -0.08
CA PHE A 225 -14.68 5.35 1.27
C PHE A 225 -15.35 3.98 1.25
N VAL A 226 -14.70 2.99 1.85
CA VAL A 226 -15.28 1.66 2.00
C VAL A 226 -15.99 1.58 3.36
N TYR A 227 -17.30 1.34 3.31
CA TYR A 227 -18.14 1.30 4.51
C TYR A 227 -17.78 0.10 5.40
N ASP A 228 -17.87 0.32 6.72
CA ASP A 228 -17.65 -0.73 7.74
C ASP A 228 -16.27 -1.42 7.61
N ALA A 229 -15.24 -0.64 7.29
CA ALA A 229 -13.86 -1.07 7.22
C ALA A 229 -12.95 -0.13 8.01
N GLY A 230 -11.91 -0.68 8.62
CA GLY A 230 -10.82 0.05 9.28
C GLY A 230 -9.67 0.34 8.31
N HIS A 231 -8.44 0.32 8.85
CA HIS A 231 -7.22 0.61 8.12
C HIS A 231 -6.84 -0.47 7.10
N ALA A 232 -7.17 -1.74 7.39
CA ALA A 232 -6.85 -2.90 6.55
C ALA A 232 -8.06 -3.32 5.70
N ILE A 233 -8.45 -2.49 4.74
CA ILE A 233 -9.66 -2.64 3.93
C ILE A 233 -9.67 -3.99 3.19
N GLY A 234 -8.54 -4.34 2.55
CA GLY A 234 -8.41 -5.60 1.80
C GLY A 234 -8.51 -6.86 2.67
N ALA A 235 -8.38 -6.75 4.00
CA ALA A 235 -8.62 -7.85 4.93
C ALA A 235 -10.08 -7.92 5.39
N GLU A 236 -10.72 -6.76 5.61
CA GLU A 236 -12.06 -6.70 6.20
C GLU A 236 -13.19 -6.72 5.17
N ARG A 237 -12.97 -6.09 4.02
CA ARG A 237 -13.95 -5.95 2.94
C ARG A 237 -13.33 -6.31 1.59
N PRO A 238 -12.78 -7.55 1.44
CA PRO A 238 -12.01 -7.94 0.27
C PRO A 238 -12.77 -7.84 -1.04
N GLU A 239 -14.05 -8.20 -1.06
CA GLU A 239 -14.87 -8.14 -2.27
C GLU A 239 -15.09 -6.70 -2.72
N ALA A 240 -15.49 -5.80 -1.81
CA ALA A 240 -15.68 -4.38 -2.11
C ALA A 240 -14.36 -3.72 -2.55
N PHE A 241 -13.25 -4.06 -1.89
CA PHE A 241 -11.93 -3.57 -2.26
C PHE A 241 -11.56 -3.98 -3.69
N VAL A 242 -11.73 -5.26 -4.01
CA VAL A 242 -11.36 -5.83 -5.32
C VAL A 242 -12.27 -5.34 -6.44
N GLU A 243 -13.56 -5.15 -6.16
CA GLU A 243 -14.49 -4.56 -7.12
C GLU A 243 -14.01 -3.18 -7.57
N VAL A 244 -13.74 -2.28 -6.62
CA VAL A 244 -13.30 -0.92 -6.91
C VAL A 244 -11.91 -0.88 -7.55
N VAL A 245 -10.94 -1.58 -6.96
CA VAL A 245 -9.56 -1.61 -7.46
C VAL A 245 -9.49 -2.25 -8.84
N GLY A 246 -10.19 -3.37 -9.02
CA GLY A 246 -10.19 -4.09 -10.29
C GLY A 246 -10.83 -3.28 -11.42
N ASP A 247 -11.95 -2.63 -11.16
CA ASP A 247 -12.61 -1.77 -12.14
C ASP A 247 -11.74 -0.55 -12.49
N PHE A 248 -11.09 0.06 -11.49
CA PHE A 248 -10.17 1.16 -11.71
C PHE A 248 -8.95 0.76 -12.56
N VAL A 249 -8.32 -0.38 -12.25
CA VAL A 249 -7.16 -0.89 -13.01
C VAL A 249 -7.52 -1.21 -14.47
N GLU A 250 -8.74 -1.70 -14.71
CA GLU A 250 -9.18 -2.04 -16.07
C GLU A 250 -9.62 -0.84 -16.90
N ARG A 251 -10.14 0.21 -16.26
CA ARG A 251 -10.71 1.38 -16.95
C ARG A 251 -9.81 2.61 -16.94
N HIS A 252 -8.89 2.71 -16.02
CA HIS A 252 -8.01 3.87 -15.83
C HIS A 252 -8.78 5.21 -15.88
N GLU A 253 -8.51 6.04 -16.91
CA GLU A 253 -9.14 7.34 -17.08
C GLU A 253 -10.66 7.27 -17.35
N ALA A 254 -11.15 6.16 -17.87
CA ALA A 254 -12.58 5.91 -18.08
C ALA A 254 -13.30 5.38 -16.84
N PHE A 255 -12.61 5.29 -15.70
CA PHE A 255 -13.21 4.85 -14.46
C PHE A 255 -14.30 5.83 -14.00
N VAL A 256 -15.50 5.29 -13.86
CA VAL A 256 -16.65 6.02 -13.32
C VAL A 256 -17.10 5.31 -12.06
N ILE A 257 -17.11 6.04 -10.94
CA ILE A 257 -17.62 5.51 -9.69
C ILE A 257 -19.11 5.23 -9.84
N SER A 258 -19.48 3.95 -9.96
CA SER A 258 -20.87 3.53 -9.91
C SER A 258 -21.35 3.47 -8.45
N ARG A 259 -22.66 3.65 -8.21
CA ARG A 259 -23.23 3.44 -6.87
C ARG A 259 -23.25 1.95 -6.58
N ALA A 260 -22.25 1.46 -5.85
CA ALA A 260 -22.27 0.15 -5.25
C ALA A 260 -22.81 0.24 -3.81
N GLU A 261 -23.57 -0.75 -3.37
CA GLU A 261 -24.15 -0.76 -2.01
C GLU A 261 -23.10 -0.77 -0.89
N THR A 262 -21.89 -1.24 -1.20
CA THR A 262 -20.78 -1.42 -0.26
C THR A 262 -19.75 -0.30 -0.27
N VAL A 263 -19.91 0.69 -1.14
CA VAL A 263 -18.94 1.80 -1.33
C VAL A 263 -19.64 3.13 -1.17
N ILE A 264 -19.08 4.00 -0.34
CA ILE A 264 -19.55 5.38 -0.18
C ILE A 264 -18.68 6.29 -1.04
N HIS A 265 -19.35 7.07 -1.88
CA HIS A 265 -18.75 8.11 -2.69
C HIS A 265 -18.96 9.45 -1.99
N PRO A 266 -17.89 10.19 -1.61
CA PRO A 266 -17.99 11.48 -0.98
C PRO A 266 -18.45 12.58 -1.94
#